data_8810caaa71a9d794d7838abf6c76170b
#
_entry.id   8810caaa71a9d794d7838abf6c76170b
#
_cell.length_a   1.000
_cell.length_b   1.000
_cell.length_c   1.000
_cell.angle_alpha   90.00
_cell.angle_beta   90.00
_cell.angle_gamma   90.00
#
_symmetry.space_group_name_H-M   'P 1'
#
loop_
_entity.id
_entity.type
_entity.pdbx_description
1 polymer ?
#
loop_
_entity_poly.entity_id
_entity_poly.type
_entity_poly.pdbx_seq_one_letter_code
_entity_poly.pdbx_strand_id
1 'polypeptide(L)'
;MYASLGDMETPRLLFVHAHPDDETLTTGATIAHYAARGADVRVLTCTLGEEGEVIGSQWAQLAVDGADQLGGYRIGELSLALKELGVDQPRYLGGAGRWRDSGMEGSPARHRERFADADMDEAVAELVAVLRDFRPHVVVTYDPNGGYGHPDHIQAHRVTTAAVAASAGDGHPGEPWQVPKFYWTVMDGESMAEALESINEVELPDSWVRIPASALPFDLGHRIDAVIDAQDSLPAKVAAMRAHQTQVTVEPSGRVFALSNNIALPISAVEHYVLVDGTAGERDARGVETDLLSGINLA
;
A
#
# COMPACT_ATOMS: atom_id res chain seq x y z
N MET A 1 -25.10 27.01 28.92
CA MET A 1 -23.69 27.20 28.55
C MET A 1 -23.31 25.93 27.76
N TYR A 2 -23.46 26.02 26.44
CA TYR A 2 -23.06 24.88 25.55
C TYR A 2 -21.54 24.88 25.54
N ALA A 3 -20.93 23.79 26.00
CA ALA A 3 -19.52 23.55 25.74
C ALA A 3 -19.35 23.53 24.21
N SER A 4 -18.44 24.35 23.67
CA SER A 4 -18.01 24.24 22.28
C SER A 4 -17.51 22.82 22.10
N LEU A 5 -18.05 22.10 21.09
CA LEU A 5 -17.38 20.94 20.52
C LEU A 5 -16.00 21.47 20.11
N GLY A 6 -14.95 21.12 20.85
CA GLY A 6 -13.59 21.45 20.47
C GLY A 6 -13.38 20.98 19.04
N ASP A 7 -12.71 21.81 18.24
CA ASP A 7 -12.36 21.44 16.86
C ASP A 7 -11.46 20.19 16.95
N MET A 8 -12.04 19.00 16.70
CA MET A 8 -11.26 17.77 16.61
C MET A 8 -10.32 17.90 15.44
N GLU A 9 -9.06 17.57 15.67
CA GLU A 9 -8.06 17.60 14.60
C GLU A 9 -8.41 16.56 13.52
N THR A 10 -8.35 16.94 12.25
CA THR A 10 -8.56 16.01 11.13
C THR A 10 -7.54 14.89 11.19
N PRO A 11 -7.96 13.61 11.26
CA PRO A 11 -7.04 12.48 11.22
C PRO A 11 -6.20 12.49 9.95
N ARG A 12 -4.92 12.19 10.07
CA ARG A 12 -3.97 12.12 8.95
C ARG A 12 -3.32 10.74 8.90
N LEU A 13 -3.46 10.07 7.75
CA LEU A 13 -2.87 8.76 7.54
C LEU A 13 -1.95 8.80 6.31
N LEU A 14 -0.76 8.23 6.42
CA LEU A 14 0.20 8.09 5.35
C LEU A 14 0.44 6.60 5.05
N PHE A 15 0.21 6.22 3.81
CA PHE A 15 0.53 4.89 3.28
C PHE A 15 1.74 5.00 2.37
N VAL A 16 2.79 4.20 2.64
CA VAL A 16 4.03 4.20 1.87
C VAL A 16 4.15 2.88 1.12
N HIS A 17 4.11 2.95 -0.20
CA HIS A 17 4.15 1.81 -1.11
C HIS A 17 5.28 1.91 -2.12
N ALA A 18 5.72 0.77 -2.65
CA ALA A 18 6.83 0.71 -3.60
C ALA A 18 6.41 1.12 -5.01
N HIS A 19 5.30 0.57 -5.50
CA HIS A 19 4.85 0.73 -6.90
C HIS A 19 3.40 1.21 -6.97
N PRO A 20 3.02 1.83 -8.10
CA PRO A 20 1.60 2.05 -8.41
C PRO A 20 0.87 0.72 -8.56
N ASP A 21 -0.19 0.48 -7.83
CA ASP A 21 -1.07 -0.67 -7.62
C ASP A 21 -1.00 -1.29 -6.22
N ASP A 22 0.17 -1.29 -5.57
CA ASP A 22 0.35 -1.85 -4.22
C ASP A 22 -0.63 -1.25 -3.19
N GLU A 23 -0.86 0.07 -3.27
CA GLU A 23 -1.78 0.79 -2.39
C GLU A 23 -3.20 0.25 -2.51
N THR A 24 -3.61 -0.09 -3.72
CA THR A 24 -4.94 -0.61 -4.02
C THR A 24 -5.03 -2.09 -3.62
N LEU A 25 -4.01 -2.89 -3.94
CA LEU A 25 -3.99 -4.33 -3.70
C LEU A 25 -3.99 -4.66 -2.21
N THR A 26 -3.17 -3.96 -1.42
CA THR A 26 -2.88 -4.32 -0.03
C THR A 26 -3.65 -3.50 1.00
N THR A 27 -3.95 -2.23 0.72
CA THR A 27 -4.52 -1.28 1.67
C THR A 27 -5.69 -0.45 1.12
N GLY A 28 -6.17 -0.77 -0.10
CA GLY A 28 -7.15 0.05 -0.81
C GLY A 28 -8.49 0.20 -0.09
N ALA A 29 -8.98 -0.85 0.56
CA ALA A 29 -10.23 -0.77 1.32
C ALA A 29 -10.06 0.13 2.56
N THR A 30 -8.94 0.03 3.27
CA THR A 30 -8.61 0.88 4.43
C THR A 30 -8.44 2.34 4.01
N ILE A 31 -7.72 2.62 2.92
CA ILE A 31 -7.56 3.97 2.37
C ILE A 31 -8.93 4.60 2.10
N ALA A 32 -9.79 3.92 1.34
CA ALA A 32 -11.12 4.40 1.01
C ALA A 32 -12.01 4.57 2.27
N HIS A 33 -11.89 3.68 3.23
CA HIS A 33 -12.62 3.72 4.50
C HIS A 33 -12.33 4.99 5.30
N TYR A 34 -11.05 5.37 5.45
CA TYR A 34 -10.68 6.58 6.18
C TYR A 34 -10.94 7.85 5.37
N ALA A 35 -10.70 7.84 4.07
CA ALA A 35 -11.01 8.97 3.19
C ALA A 35 -12.51 9.31 3.22
N ALA A 36 -13.38 8.30 3.13
CA ALA A 36 -14.84 8.48 3.20
C ALA A 36 -15.33 9.02 4.56
N ARG A 37 -14.53 8.87 5.62
CA ARG A 37 -14.79 9.41 6.97
C ARG A 37 -14.18 10.78 7.22
N GLY A 38 -13.60 11.39 6.20
CA GLY A 38 -13.05 12.75 6.26
C GLY A 38 -11.63 12.85 6.80
N ALA A 39 -10.89 11.74 6.89
CA ALA A 39 -9.46 11.80 7.17
C ALA A 39 -8.69 12.36 5.97
N ASP A 40 -7.61 13.11 6.23
CA ASP A 40 -6.59 13.42 5.20
C ASP A 40 -5.73 12.16 5.00
N VAL A 41 -5.98 11.45 3.92
CA VAL A 41 -5.25 10.24 3.57
C VAL A 41 -4.29 10.54 2.42
N ARG A 42 -3.01 10.20 2.62
CA ARG A 42 -1.99 10.34 1.58
C ARG A 42 -1.35 8.99 1.27
N VAL A 43 -1.12 8.78 -0.02
CA VAL A 43 -0.34 7.65 -0.53
C VAL A 43 0.96 8.20 -1.10
N LEU A 44 2.09 7.66 -0.63
CA LEU A 44 3.42 7.96 -1.11
C LEU A 44 3.98 6.71 -1.79
N THR A 45 4.29 6.81 -3.08
CA THR A 45 4.82 5.72 -3.89
C THR A 45 6.30 5.95 -4.15
N CYS A 46 7.14 4.91 -4.03
CA CYS A 46 8.58 5.09 -4.09
C CYS A 46 9.14 5.13 -5.50
N THR A 47 8.52 4.40 -6.44
CA THR A 47 8.93 4.32 -7.86
C THR A 47 7.74 4.52 -8.79
N LEU A 48 7.95 4.43 -10.09
CA LEU A 48 6.86 4.46 -11.07
C LEU A 48 6.46 3.05 -11.56
N GLY A 49 7.09 2.00 -11.05
CA GLY A 49 6.82 0.62 -11.44
C GLY A 49 7.21 0.31 -12.87
N GLU A 50 8.37 0.81 -13.31
CA GLU A 50 8.82 0.78 -14.70
C GLU A 50 9.15 -0.62 -15.22
N GLU A 51 9.55 -1.53 -14.30
CA GLU A 51 9.93 -2.91 -14.65
C GLU A 51 8.74 -3.89 -14.59
N GLY A 52 7.52 -3.40 -14.35
CA GLY A 52 6.32 -4.21 -14.29
C GLY A 52 6.04 -4.95 -15.61
N GLU A 53 5.54 -6.19 -15.51
CA GLU A 53 5.08 -6.95 -16.66
C GLU A 53 3.76 -6.37 -17.17
N VAL A 54 3.70 -6.06 -18.48
CA VAL A 54 2.54 -5.38 -19.06
C VAL A 54 1.45 -6.38 -19.46
N ILE A 55 0.27 -6.24 -18.88
CA ILE A 55 -0.93 -6.99 -19.26
C ILE A 55 -1.61 -6.31 -20.45
N GLY A 56 -1.94 -7.10 -21.47
CA GLY A 56 -2.67 -6.64 -22.65
C GLY A 56 -1.76 -6.25 -23.81
N SER A 57 -2.00 -6.87 -24.97
CA SER A 57 -1.20 -6.70 -26.18
C SER A 57 -1.20 -5.26 -26.73
N GLN A 58 -2.27 -4.50 -26.48
CA GLN A 58 -2.39 -3.09 -26.89
C GLN A 58 -1.39 -2.18 -26.16
N TRP A 59 -0.91 -2.56 -24.98
CA TRP A 59 0.07 -1.81 -24.19
C TRP A 59 1.47 -2.43 -24.21
N ALA A 60 1.68 -3.56 -24.88
CA ALA A 60 2.94 -4.30 -24.86
C ALA A 60 4.18 -3.43 -25.20
N GLN A 61 4.02 -2.41 -26.05
CA GLN A 61 5.12 -1.49 -26.38
C GLN A 61 5.53 -0.55 -25.24
N LEU A 62 4.73 -0.44 -24.16
CA LEU A 62 5.11 0.36 -22.98
C LEU A 62 6.20 -0.32 -22.15
N ALA A 63 6.33 -1.65 -22.28
CA ALA A 63 7.29 -2.44 -21.49
C ALA A 63 8.74 -1.95 -21.64
N VAL A 64 9.55 -2.26 -20.65
CA VAL A 64 10.96 -1.85 -20.57
C VAL A 64 11.78 -2.30 -21.77
N ASP A 65 11.50 -3.47 -22.36
CA ASP A 65 12.14 -3.99 -23.56
C ASP A 65 11.52 -3.45 -24.86
N GLY A 66 10.46 -2.65 -24.78
CA GLY A 66 9.84 -1.90 -25.87
C GLY A 66 10.27 -0.44 -25.86
N ALA A 67 9.32 0.45 -25.55
CA ALA A 67 9.57 1.89 -25.53
C ALA A 67 10.02 2.43 -24.15
N ASP A 68 10.01 1.61 -23.11
CA ASP A 68 10.34 2.00 -21.70
C ASP A 68 9.49 3.20 -21.23
N GLN A 69 8.18 3.16 -21.46
CA GLN A 69 7.24 4.23 -21.13
C GLN A 69 6.21 3.83 -20.07
N LEU A 70 6.31 2.59 -19.53
CA LEU A 70 5.34 2.06 -18.58
C LEU A 70 5.21 2.94 -17.34
N GLY A 71 6.31 3.38 -16.74
CA GLY A 71 6.27 4.23 -15.54
C GLY A 71 5.50 5.53 -15.76
N GLY A 72 5.70 6.20 -16.92
CA GLY A 72 4.93 7.39 -17.26
C GLY A 72 3.43 7.10 -17.43
N TYR A 73 3.06 5.96 -18.00
CA TYR A 73 1.68 5.52 -18.14
C TYR A 73 1.01 5.23 -16.79
N ARG A 74 1.73 4.52 -15.90
CA ARG A 74 1.25 4.17 -14.54
C ARG A 74 1.01 5.37 -13.63
N ILE A 75 1.61 6.54 -13.90
CA ILE A 75 1.24 7.80 -13.21
C ILE A 75 -0.26 8.09 -13.42
N GLY A 76 -0.75 7.91 -14.64
CA GLY A 76 -2.17 8.11 -14.97
C GLY A 76 -3.07 7.07 -14.31
N GLU A 77 -2.65 5.80 -14.31
CA GLU A 77 -3.37 4.70 -13.65
C GLU A 77 -3.49 4.94 -12.15
N LEU A 78 -2.38 5.27 -11.47
CA LEU A 78 -2.38 5.60 -10.04
C LEU A 78 -3.27 6.81 -9.73
N SER A 79 -3.25 7.85 -10.58
CA SER A 79 -4.11 9.03 -10.39
C SER A 79 -5.59 8.67 -10.45
N LEU A 80 -5.98 7.77 -11.35
CA LEU A 80 -7.36 7.29 -11.45
C LEU A 80 -7.72 6.38 -10.27
N ALA A 81 -6.84 5.46 -9.89
CA ALA A 81 -7.05 4.56 -8.76
C ALA A 81 -7.22 5.34 -7.44
N LEU A 82 -6.34 6.30 -7.16
CA LEU A 82 -6.42 7.13 -5.96
C LEU A 82 -7.72 7.95 -5.90
N LYS A 83 -8.20 8.44 -7.04
CA LYS A 83 -9.49 9.14 -7.12
C LYS A 83 -10.65 8.24 -6.72
N GLU A 84 -10.65 6.97 -7.15
CA GLU A 84 -11.67 5.98 -6.74
C GLU A 84 -11.60 5.69 -5.23
N LEU A 85 -10.40 5.75 -4.63
CA LEU A 85 -10.19 5.58 -3.19
C LEU A 85 -10.47 6.86 -2.37
N GLY A 86 -10.82 7.97 -3.02
CA GLY A 86 -11.07 9.25 -2.34
C GLY A 86 -9.80 10.03 -1.95
N VAL A 87 -8.67 9.75 -2.60
CA VAL A 87 -7.39 10.44 -2.41
C VAL A 87 -7.13 11.40 -3.58
N ASP A 88 -6.71 12.64 -3.28
CA ASP A 88 -6.66 13.71 -4.29
C ASP A 88 -5.68 13.45 -5.43
N GLN A 89 -4.44 13.06 -5.13
CA GLN A 89 -3.39 12.91 -6.14
C GLN A 89 -2.22 12.04 -5.68
N PRO A 90 -1.49 11.44 -6.64
CA PRO A 90 -0.27 10.68 -6.36
C PRO A 90 0.83 11.57 -5.76
N ARG A 91 1.60 10.99 -4.85
CA ARG A 91 2.84 11.57 -4.33
C ARG A 91 3.96 10.56 -4.49
N TYR A 92 5.16 11.05 -4.80
CA TYR A 92 6.32 10.20 -5.04
C TYR A 92 7.46 10.61 -4.12
N LEU A 93 8.15 9.62 -3.55
CA LEU A 93 9.31 9.83 -2.69
C LEU A 93 10.44 10.50 -3.48
N GLY A 94 10.92 11.66 -3.03
CA GLY A 94 11.93 12.45 -3.74
C GLY A 94 11.46 13.03 -5.07
N GLY A 95 10.16 12.89 -5.43
CA GLY A 95 9.58 13.30 -6.71
C GLY A 95 9.43 12.14 -7.71
N ALA A 96 8.52 12.30 -8.68
CA ALA A 96 8.18 11.26 -9.65
C ALA A 96 9.42 10.77 -10.43
N GLY A 97 9.74 9.47 -10.29
CA GLY A 97 10.88 8.84 -10.95
C GLY A 97 12.25 9.26 -10.40
N ARG A 98 12.34 9.73 -9.13
CA ARG A 98 13.63 9.93 -8.47
C ARG A 98 14.43 8.63 -8.47
N TRP A 99 13.81 7.54 -8.07
CA TRP A 99 14.35 6.19 -8.18
C TRP A 99 13.52 5.37 -9.14
N ARG A 100 14.20 4.46 -9.83
CA ARG A 100 13.58 3.51 -10.74
C ARG A 100 13.16 2.25 -9.99
N ASP A 101 12.08 1.63 -10.44
CA ASP A 101 11.72 0.26 -10.07
C ASP A 101 12.90 -0.69 -10.29
N SER A 102 13.20 -1.49 -9.28
CA SER A 102 14.35 -2.41 -9.28
C SER A 102 14.09 -3.69 -10.05
N GLY A 103 12.82 -3.98 -10.32
CA GLY A 103 12.38 -5.30 -10.76
C GLY A 103 12.61 -6.37 -9.71
N MET A 104 12.33 -7.61 -10.06
CA MET A 104 12.61 -8.76 -9.20
C MET A 104 14.13 -9.00 -9.06
N GLU A 105 14.51 -9.77 -8.04
CA GLU A 105 15.90 -10.14 -7.82
C GLU A 105 16.55 -10.70 -9.10
N GLY A 106 17.71 -10.16 -9.47
CA GLY A 106 18.40 -10.53 -10.70
C GLY A 106 18.02 -9.71 -11.95
N SER A 107 17.08 -8.79 -11.86
CA SER A 107 16.78 -7.86 -12.96
C SER A 107 17.99 -7.00 -13.31
N PRO A 108 18.25 -6.71 -14.62
CA PRO A 108 19.41 -5.94 -15.03
C PRO A 108 19.29 -4.48 -14.57
N ALA A 109 20.41 -3.89 -14.15
CA ALA A 109 20.48 -2.46 -13.88
C ALA A 109 20.22 -1.64 -15.16
N ARG A 110 19.42 -0.57 -15.06
CA ARG A 110 19.10 0.36 -16.14
C ARG A 110 19.84 1.70 -15.93
N HIS A 111 19.46 2.72 -16.67
CA HIS A 111 20.14 4.02 -16.67
C HIS A 111 19.93 4.87 -15.40
N ARG A 112 18.86 4.60 -14.64
CA ARG A 112 18.56 5.29 -13.39
C ARG A 112 18.89 4.42 -12.19
N GLU A 113 19.19 5.07 -11.08
CA GLU A 113 19.37 4.41 -9.80
C GLU A 113 18.11 3.68 -9.39
N ARG A 114 18.23 2.38 -9.07
CA ARG A 114 17.14 1.55 -8.59
C ARG A 114 16.83 1.90 -7.14
N PHE A 115 15.56 1.81 -6.75
CA PHE A 115 15.16 2.12 -5.39
C PHE A 115 15.77 1.17 -4.35
N ALA A 116 15.92 -0.11 -4.68
CA ALA A 116 16.58 -1.07 -3.80
C ALA A 116 18.08 -0.75 -3.54
N ASP A 117 18.72 0.01 -4.43
CA ASP A 117 20.11 0.44 -4.32
C ASP A 117 20.24 1.89 -3.81
N ALA A 118 19.13 2.58 -3.52
CA ALA A 118 19.11 3.97 -3.10
C ALA A 118 19.95 4.19 -1.84
N ASP A 119 20.64 5.32 -1.78
CA ASP A 119 21.30 5.76 -0.56
C ASP A 119 20.27 5.90 0.56
N MET A 120 20.48 5.16 1.66
CA MET A 120 19.52 5.12 2.78
C MET A 120 19.36 6.48 3.45
N ASP A 121 20.46 7.24 3.61
CA ASP A 121 20.39 8.53 4.28
C ASP A 121 19.61 9.54 3.43
N GLU A 122 19.77 9.50 2.10
CA GLU A 122 18.99 10.32 1.17
C GLU A 122 17.51 9.94 1.20
N ALA A 123 17.18 8.65 1.02
CA ALA A 123 15.79 8.19 0.97
C ALA A 123 15.05 8.43 2.31
N VAL A 124 15.74 8.23 3.43
CA VAL A 124 15.21 8.54 4.77
C VAL A 124 14.98 10.03 4.94
N ALA A 125 15.93 10.90 4.52
CA ALA A 125 15.76 12.34 4.64
C ALA A 125 14.55 12.85 3.84
N GLU A 126 14.32 12.33 2.63
CA GLU A 126 13.15 12.67 1.80
C GLU A 126 11.84 12.26 2.52
N LEU A 127 11.78 11.07 3.12
CA LEU A 127 10.58 10.64 3.83
C LEU A 127 10.39 11.38 5.17
N VAL A 128 11.46 11.69 5.89
CA VAL A 128 11.38 12.53 7.11
C VAL A 128 10.80 13.91 6.78
N ALA A 129 11.19 14.50 5.65
CA ALA A 129 10.61 15.79 5.22
C ALA A 129 9.09 15.68 5.00
N VAL A 130 8.62 14.59 4.38
CA VAL A 130 7.18 14.31 4.22
C VAL A 130 6.50 14.11 5.57
N LEU A 131 7.08 13.33 6.49
CA LEU A 131 6.52 13.06 7.82
C LEU A 131 6.38 14.36 8.65
N ARG A 132 7.37 15.24 8.60
CA ARG A 132 7.35 16.52 9.34
C ARG A 132 6.41 17.55 8.74
N ASP A 133 6.27 17.58 7.42
CA ASP A 133 5.31 18.45 6.73
C ASP A 133 3.88 17.99 6.96
N PHE A 134 3.60 16.72 6.72
CA PHE A 134 2.25 16.15 6.79
C PHE A 134 1.80 15.87 8.22
N ARG A 135 2.73 15.49 9.10
CA ARG A 135 2.48 15.14 10.51
C ARG A 135 1.43 14.04 10.67
N PRO A 136 1.60 12.85 10.05
CA PRO A 136 0.60 11.80 10.07
C PRO A 136 0.42 11.22 11.48
N HIS A 137 -0.82 10.89 11.85
CA HIS A 137 -1.14 10.17 13.07
C HIS A 137 -0.87 8.66 12.94
N VAL A 138 -1.03 8.15 11.72
CA VAL A 138 -0.78 6.75 11.38
C VAL A 138 0.10 6.71 10.14
N VAL A 139 1.12 5.85 10.17
CA VAL A 139 1.94 5.49 9.02
C VAL A 139 1.79 3.99 8.78
N VAL A 140 1.64 3.60 7.53
CA VAL A 140 1.53 2.18 7.10
C VAL A 140 2.55 1.90 6.01
N THR A 141 3.24 0.76 6.09
CA THR A 141 4.09 0.22 5.02
C THR A 141 4.11 -1.32 5.10
N TYR A 142 4.98 -1.97 4.35
CA TYR A 142 5.12 -3.44 4.36
C TYR A 142 5.82 -3.96 5.62
N ASP A 143 5.73 -5.29 5.83
CA ASP A 143 6.56 -6.04 6.77
C ASP A 143 8.04 -6.09 6.33
N PRO A 144 8.96 -6.62 7.16
CA PRO A 144 10.39 -6.69 6.85
C PRO A 144 10.75 -7.47 5.58
N ASN A 145 9.91 -8.42 5.17
CA ASN A 145 10.07 -9.18 3.93
C ASN A 145 9.44 -8.49 2.70
N GLY A 146 8.82 -7.30 2.89
CA GLY A 146 8.11 -6.61 1.82
C GLY A 146 6.91 -7.40 1.28
N GLY A 147 6.27 -8.18 2.15
CA GLY A 147 5.18 -9.08 1.79
C GLY A 147 5.69 -10.36 1.11
N TYR A 148 6.18 -10.28 -0.12
CA TYR A 148 6.59 -11.45 -0.93
C TYR A 148 8.06 -11.43 -1.40
N GLY A 149 8.88 -10.54 -0.84
CA GLY A 149 10.32 -10.53 -1.10
C GLY A 149 10.75 -9.62 -2.26
N HIS A 150 9.88 -8.73 -2.78
CA HIS A 150 10.30 -7.76 -3.79
C HIS A 150 11.34 -6.79 -3.22
N PRO A 151 12.50 -6.55 -3.90
CA PRO A 151 13.57 -5.68 -3.38
C PRO A 151 13.09 -4.27 -3.00
N ASP A 152 12.20 -3.66 -3.78
CA ASP A 152 11.67 -2.33 -3.51
C ASP A 152 10.68 -2.30 -2.34
N HIS A 153 9.92 -3.37 -2.11
CA HIS A 153 9.04 -3.47 -0.93
C HIS A 153 9.87 -3.56 0.35
N ILE A 154 10.94 -4.37 0.34
CA ILE A 154 11.91 -4.46 1.43
C ILE A 154 12.56 -3.11 1.69
N GLN A 155 12.94 -2.39 0.62
CA GLN A 155 13.53 -1.06 0.75
C GLN A 155 12.51 -0.03 1.27
N ALA A 156 11.26 -0.04 0.80
CA ALA A 156 10.19 0.82 1.31
C ALA A 156 9.96 0.59 2.81
N HIS A 157 9.94 -0.69 3.25
CA HIS A 157 9.91 -1.03 4.67
C HIS A 157 11.10 -0.42 5.44
N ARG A 158 12.33 -0.60 4.96
CA ARG A 158 13.57 -0.13 5.63
C ARG A 158 13.59 1.39 5.73
N VAL A 159 13.31 2.08 4.64
CA VAL A 159 13.28 3.55 4.58
C VAL A 159 12.18 4.09 5.50
N THR A 160 10.97 3.51 5.47
CA THR A 160 9.86 3.98 6.30
C THR A 160 10.14 3.76 7.79
N THR A 161 10.65 2.60 8.17
CA THR A 161 11.00 2.30 9.57
C THR A 161 12.05 3.28 10.09
N ALA A 162 13.12 3.53 9.31
CA ALA A 162 14.16 4.47 9.69
C ALA A 162 13.63 5.92 9.74
N ALA A 163 12.80 6.33 8.79
CA ALA A 163 12.25 7.68 8.72
C ALA A 163 11.28 7.98 9.88
N VAL A 164 10.41 7.01 10.24
CA VAL A 164 9.51 7.15 11.41
C VAL A 164 10.33 7.36 12.68
N ALA A 165 11.38 6.58 12.90
CA ALA A 165 12.26 6.76 14.05
C ALA A 165 13.01 8.11 14.02
N ALA A 166 13.51 8.53 12.86
CA ALA A 166 14.28 9.76 12.70
C ALA A 166 13.43 11.03 12.75
N SER A 167 12.14 10.96 12.39
CA SER A 167 11.25 12.13 12.33
C SER A 167 11.00 12.79 13.70
N ALA A 168 11.15 12.05 14.79
CA ALA A 168 10.99 12.52 16.16
C ALA A 168 12.24 13.25 16.72
N GLY A 169 13.41 13.05 16.10
CA GLY A 169 14.69 13.60 16.59
C GLY A 169 15.06 14.94 15.95
N ASP A 170 16.20 15.51 16.33
CA ASP A 170 16.68 16.82 15.85
C ASP A 170 17.60 16.73 14.60
N GLY A 171 17.84 15.51 14.08
CA GLY A 171 18.83 15.24 13.04
C GLY A 171 18.47 15.70 11.63
N HIS A 172 17.23 16.15 11.39
CA HIS A 172 16.73 16.55 10.07
C HIS A 172 16.06 17.94 10.12
N PRO A 173 15.96 18.66 8.98
CA PRO A 173 15.26 19.94 8.92
C PRO A 173 13.77 19.87 9.26
N GLY A 174 13.21 20.97 9.75
CA GLY A 174 11.78 21.09 10.13
C GLY A 174 11.51 20.69 11.58
N GLU A 175 10.30 20.98 12.05
CA GLU A 175 9.87 20.65 13.41
C GLU A 175 9.73 19.14 13.60
N PRO A 176 10.33 18.55 14.65
CA PRO A 176 10.21 17.12 14.94
C PRO A 176 8.75 16.66 15.03
N TRP A 177 8.48 15.47 14.52
CA TRP A 177 7.17 14.85 14.60
C TRP A 177 7.27 13.39 15.05
N GLN A 178 6.72 13.08 16.23
CA GLN A 178 6.56 11.71 16.69
C GLN A 178 5.30 11.13 16.06
N VAL A 179 5.44 10.15 15.17
CA VAL A 179 4.30 9.41 14.62
C VAL A 179 3.61 8.63 15.73
N PRO A 180 2.31 8.85 16.00
CA PRO A 180 1.63 8.18 17.11
C PRO A 180 1.50 6.67 16.94
N LYS A 181 1.28 6.20 15.69
CA LYS A 181 1.18 4.76 15.39
C LYS A 181 1.83 4.42 14.05
N PHE A 182 2.62 3.35 14.07
CA PHE A 182 3.24 2.79 12.87
C PHE A 182 2.83 1.33 12.71
N TYR A 183 2.32 0.98 11.53
CA TYR A 183 1.83 -0.36 11.20
C TYR A 183 2.53 -0.95 9.98
N TRP A 184 2.65 -2.26 9.97
CA TRP A 184 2.86 -3.03 8.74
C TRP A 184 1.52 -3.54 8.23
N THR A 185 1.28 -3.45 6.91
CA THR A 185 0.23 -4.22 6.25
C THR A 185 0.73 -5.63 6.01
N VAL A 186 -0.08 -6.62 6.35
CA VAL A 186 0.27 -8.04 6.29
C VAL A 186 -0.90 -8.87 5.79
N MET A 187 -0.65 -10.10 5.37
CA MET A 187 -1.70 -11.07 5.08
C MET A 187 -1.89 -12.01 6.27
N ASP A 188 -3.15 -12.23 6.67
CA ASP A 188 -3.52 -13.25 7.63
C ASP A 188 -3.77 -14.57 6.92
N GLY A 189 -3.12 -15.65 7.40
CA GLY A 189 -3.16 -16.94 6.72
C GLY A 189 -4.53 -17.62 6.75
N GLU A 190 -5.25 -17.52 7.86
CA GLU A 190 -6.60 -18.09 8.00
C GLU A 190 -7.58 -17.36 7.08
N SER A 191 -7.61 -16.04 7.16
CA SER A 191 -8.46 -15.20 6.31
C SER A 191 -8.16 -15.39 4.81
N MET A 192 -6.88 -15.54 4.44
CA MET A 192 -6.49 -15.79 3.06
C MET A 192 -6.96 -17.17 2.58
N ALA A 193 -6.83 -18.20 3.40
CA ALA A 193 -7.30 -19.55 3.06
C ALA A 193 -8.83 -19.56 2.84
N GLU A 194 -9.59 -18.95 3.75
CA GLU A 194 -11.04 -18.82 3.61
C GLU A 194 -11.44 -18.02 2.36
N ALA A 195 -10.74 -16.92 2.09
CA ALA A 195 -11.01 -16.09 0.92
C ALA A 195 -10.71 -16.84 -0.39
N LEU A 196 -9.64 -17.64 -0.47
CA LEU A 196 -9.35 -18.50 -1.61
C LEU A 196 -10.40 -19.59 -1.80
N GLU A 197 -10.94 -20.18 -0.73
CA GLU A 197 -12.04 -21.13 -0.81
C GLU A 197 -13.32 -20.45 -1.34
N SER A 198 -13.60 -19.23 -0.93
CA SER A 198 -14.81 -18.48 -1.32
C SER A 198 -14.90 -18.19 -2.82
N ILE A 199 -13.79 -18.21 -3.53
CA ILE A 199 -13.73 -17.95 -4.98
C ILE A 199 -13.79 -19.23 -5.82
N ASN A 200 -13.87 -20.42 -5.22
CA ASN A 200 -13.90 -21.69 -5.96
C ASN A 200 -15.11 -21.80 -6.92
N GLU A 201 -16.22 -21.15 -6.59
CA GLU A 201 -17.44 -21.15 -7.42
C GLU A 201 -17.46 -20.02 -8.48
N VAL A 202 -16.46 -19.12 -8.48
CA VAL A 202 -16.39 -18.05 -9.47
C VAL A 202 -15.91 -18.63 -10.79
N GLU A 203 -16.60 -18.33 -11.89
CA GLU A 203 -16.14 -18.67 -13.23
C GLU A 203 -14.93 -17.78 -13.59
N LEU A 204 -13.80 -18.41 -13.87
CA LEU A 204 -12.55 -17.72 -14.19
C LEU A 204 -12.22 -17.83 -15.67
N PRO A 205 -11.47 -16.86 -16.25
CA PRO A 205 -10.88 -17.04 -17.57
C PRO A 205 -10.04 -18.33 -17.64
N ASP A 206 -10.03 -19.00 -18.79
CA ASP A 206 -9.32 -20.27 -19.00
C ASP A 206 -7.83 -20.21 -18.68
N SER A 207 -7.22 -19.04 -18.81
CA SER A 207 -5.79 -18.81 -18.52
C SER A 207 -5.48 -18.64 -17.04
N TRP A 208 -6.48 -18.47 -16.17
CA TRP A 208 -6.24 -18.21 -14.76
C TRP A 208 -6.11 -19.50 -13.94
N VAL A 209 -5.24 -19.47 -12.96
CA VAL A 209 -4.90 -20.63 -12.13
C VAL A 209 -5.28 -20.38 -10.67
N ARG A 210 -5.96 -21.34 -10.05
CA ARG A 210 -6.17 -21.37 -8.60
C ARG A 210 -5.00 -22.07 -7.93
N ILE A 211 -4.53 -21.49 -6.82
CA ILE A 211 -3.48 -22.07 -6.00
C ILE A 211 -3.94 -22.13 -4.52
N PRO A 212 -3.45 -23.08 -3.73
CA PRO A 212 -3.70 -23.09 -2.29
C PRO A 212 -2.93 -21.96 -1.59
N ALA A 213 -3.41 -21.52 -0.41
CA ALA A 213 -2.73 -20.49 0.38
C ALA A 213 -1.26 -20.82 0.67
N SER A 214 -0.92 -22.11 0.87
CA SER A 214 0.44 -22.57 1.11
C SER A 214 1.42 -22.40 -0.06
N ALA A 215 0.91 -22.09 -1.26
CA ALA A 215 1.73 -21.81 -2.44
C ALA A 215 1.95 -20.32 -2.67
N LEU A 216 1.33 -19.46 -1.86
CA LEU A 216 1.55 -18.01 -1.92
C LEU A 216 2.92 -17.65 -1.33
N PRO A 217 3.63 -16.67 -1.90
CA PRO A 217 4.97 -16.26 -1.45
C PRO A 217 4.96 -15.35 -0.22
N PHE A 218 3.82 -15.20 0.46
CA PHE A 218 3.66 -14.30 1.60
C PHE A 218 3.99 -15.02 2.92
N ASP A 219 4.51 -14.25 3.91
CA ASP A 219 4.53 -14.71 5.28
C ASP A 219 3.11 -14.60 5.87
N LEU A 220 2.50 -15.75 6.10
CA LEU A 220 1.14 -15.87 6.62
C LEU A 220 1.11 -16.11 8.15
N GLY A 221 2.25 -16.01 8.83
CA GLY A 221 2.41 -16.32 10.26
C GLY A 221 2.47 -15.11 11.19
N HIS A 222 2.19 -13.91 10.71
CA HIS A 222 2.20 -12.70 11.54
C HIS A 222 1.14 -12.74 12.63
N ARG A 223 1.49 -12.20 13.81
CA ARG A 223 0.48 -11.85 14.82
C ARG A 223 -0.28 -10.63 14.34
N ILE A 224 -1.58 -10.72 14.22
CA ILE A 224 -2.43 -9.60 13.83
C ILE A 224 -2.75 -8.74 15.05
N ASP A 225 -2.49 -7.43 14.96
CA ASP A 225 -2.81 -6.44 16.00
C ASP A 225 -4.03 -5.58 15.66
N ALA A 226 -4.30 -5.35 14.36
CA ALA A 226 -5.47 -4.64 13.90
C ALA A 226 -6.08 -5.28 12.65
N VAL A 227 -7.42 -5.24 12.55
CA VAL A 227 -8.21 -5.73 11.41
C VAL A 227 -9.20 -4.64 11.03
N ILE A 228 -9.08 -4.14 9.81
CA ILE A 228 -10.01 -3.16 9.26
C ILE A 228 -10.98 -3.90 8.33
N ASP A 229 -12.22 -4.04 8.79
CA ASP A 229 -13.33 -4.54 7.98
C ASP A 229 -14.03 -3.36 7.29
N ALA A 230 -13.71 -3.15 6.04
CA ALA A 230 -14.15 -2.01 5.24
C ALA A 230 -15.08 -2.44 4.09
N GLN A 231 -16.06 -3.31 4.35
CA GLN A 231 -16.97 -3.85 3.32
C GLN A 231 -17.65 -2.75 2.50
N ASP A 232 -18.02 -1.64 3.12
CA ASP A 232 -18.63 -0.49 2.42
C ASP A 232 -17.67 0.15 1.40
N SER A 233 -16.37 -0.06 1.54
CA SER A 233 -15.31 0.46 0.66
C SER A 233 -14.90 -0.53 -0.44
N LEU A 234 -15.41 -1.76 -0.44
CA LEU A 234 -15.08 -2.77 -1.45
C LEU A 234 -15.34 -2.29 -2.90
N PRO A 235 -16.45 -1.60 -3.20
CA PRO A 235 -16.68 -1.07 -4.56
C PRO A 235 -15.60 -0.08 -5.01
N ALA A 236 -15.12 0.78 -4.11
CA ALA A 236 -14.06 1.74 -4.38
C ALA A 236 -12.73 1.02 -4.65
N LYS A 237 -12.36 0.02 -3.84
CA LYS A 237 -11.18 -0.82 -4.06
C LYS A 237 -11.23 -1.52 -5.40
N VAL A 238 -12.35 -2.14 -5.76
CA VAL A 238 -12.54 -2.82 -7.07
C VAL A 238 -12.40 -1.83 -8.23
N ALA A 239 -12.95 -0.62 -8.11
CA ALA A 239 -12.82 0.41 -9.13
C ALA A 239 -11.36 0.88 -9.29
N ALA A 240 -10.65 1.08 -8.18
CA ALA A 240 -9.24 1.42 -8.16
C ALA A 240 -8.36 0.32 -8.78
N MET A 241 -8.62 -0.95 -8.47
CA MET A 241 -7.92 -2.09 -9.11
C MET A 241 -8.11 -2.08 -10.62
N ARG A 242 -9.32 -1.78 -11.11
CA ARG A 242 -9.62 -1.67 -12.54
C ARG A 242 -8.93 -0.49 -13.23
N ALA A 243 -8.51 0.52 -12.48
CA ALA A 243 -7.75 1.64 -13.04
C ALA A 243 -6.30 1.26 -13.38
N HIS A 244 -5.72 0.25 -12.72
CA HIS A 244 -4.38 -0.27 -13.01
C HIS A 244 -4.39 -1.28 -14.16
N GLN A 245 -4.88 -0.86 -15.33
CA GLN A 245 -5.18 -1.74 -16.48
C GLN A 245 -3.98 -2.49 -17.04
N THR A 246 -2.77 -1.92 -16.90
CA THR A 246 -1.53 -2.56 -17.39
C THR A 246 -0.99 -3.60 -16.42
N GLN A 247 -1.48 -3.66 -15.18
CA GLN A 247 -0.94 -4.49 -14.10
C GLN A 247 -1.95 -5.45 -13.49
N VAL A 248 -3.24 -5.09 -13.50
CA VAL A 248 -4.29 -5.83 -12.79
C VAL A 248 -5.44 -6.16 -13.74
N THR A 249 -5.87 -7.41 -13.74
CA THR A 249 -7.11 -7.83 -14.39
C THR A 249 -8.12 -8.23 -13.33
N VAL A 250 -9.27 -7.56 -13.30
CA VAL A 250 -10.37 -7.86 -12.38
C VAL A 250 -11.46 -8.61 -13.15
N GLU A 251 -11.85 -9.76 -12.62
CA GLU A 251 -12.94 -10.58 -13.16
C GLU A 251 -14.28 -9.78 -13.11
N PRO A 252 -15.26 -10.03 -14.04
CA PRO A 252 -16.46 -9.22 -14.15
C PRO A 252 -17.28 -9.02 -12.87
N SER A 253 -17.36 -10.04 -11.99
CA SER A 253 -18.10 -9.91 -10.71
C SER A 253 -17.40 -8.99 -9.69
N GLY A 254 -16.10 -8.71 -9.86
CA GLY A 254 -15.32 -7.93 -8.92
C GLY A 254 -14.94 -8.69 -7.64
N ARG A 255 -14.97 -10.03 -7.67
CA ARG A 255 -14.60 -10.88 -6.54
C ARG A 255 -13.18 -11.40 -6.63
N VAL A 256 -12.63 -11.46 -7.84
CA VAL A 256 -11.32 -12.08 -8.13
C VAL A 256 -10.51 -11.18 -9.05
N PHE A 257 -9.21 -11.17 -8.85
CA PHE A 257 -8.26 -10.51 -9.74
C PHE A 257 -7.07 -11.44 -10.04
N ALA A 258 -6.32 -11.09 -11.06
CA ALA A 258 -5.02 -11.67 -11.32
C ALA A 258 -4.05 -10.60 -11.82
N LEU A 259 -2.77 -10.82 -11.58
CA LEU A 259 -1.66 -10.09 -12.18
C LEU A 259 -1.19 -10.81 -13.46
N SER A 260 -0.07 -10.41 -14.00
CA SER A 260 0.55 -11.01 -15.21
C SER A 260 0.79 -12.53 -15.10
N ASN A 261 0.97 -13.05 -13.89
CA ASN A 261 1.15 -14.47 -13.61
C ASN A 261 -0.14 -15.31 -13.70
N ASN A 262 -1.29 -14.67 -13.92
CA ASN A 262 -2.62 -15.29 -14.02
C ASN A 262 -3.04 -16.10 -12.76
N ILE A 263 -2.46 -15.85 -11.61
CA ILE A 263 -2.90 -16.46 -10.36
C ILE A 263 -4.16 -15.74 -9.88
N ALA A 264 -5.26 -16.49 -9.74
CA ALA A 264 -6.53 -15.98 -9.27
C ALA A 264 -6.47 -15.73 -7.76
N LEU A 265 -6.63 -14.46 -7.37
CA LEU A 265 -6.63 -14.02 -5.98
C LEU A 265 -7.97 -13.35 -5.62
N PRO A 266 -8.48 -13.57 -4.39
CA PRO A 266 -9.71 -12.92 -3.94
C PRO A 266 -9.50 -11.42 -3.72
N ILE A 267 -10.52 -10.62 -4.02
CA ILE A 267 -10.56 -9.22 -3.62
C ILE A 267 -11.26 -9.13 -2.27
N SER A 268 -10.50 -8.72 -1.24
CA SER A 268 -11.01 -8.56 0.12
C SER A 268 -11.08 -7.10 0.53
N ALA A 269 -12.11 -6.76 1.31
CA ALA A 269 -12.21 -5.50 2.04
C ALA A 269 -11.79 -5.63 3.51
N VAL A 270 -11.38 -6.82 3.94
CA VAL A 270 -10.78 -7.04 5.25
C VAL A 270 -9.27 -7.02 5.11
N GLU A 271 -8.63 -6.07 5.78
CA GLU A 271 -7.19 -5.83 5.68
C GLU A 271 -6.55 -5.90 7.07
N HIS A 272 -5.35 -6.48 7.15
CA HIS A 272 -4.72 -6.88 8.41
C HIS A 272 -3.43 -6.12 8.65
N TYR A 273 -3.16 -5.81 9.93
CA TYR A 273 -2.04 -4.96 10.32
C TYR A 273 -1.35 -5.47 11.57
N VAL A 274 -0.03 -5.25 11.61
CA VAL A 274 0.81 -5.42 12.81
C VAL A 274 1.17 -4.04 13.33
N LEU A 275 0.90 -3.76 14.60
CA LEU A 275 1.34 -2.54 15.26
C LEU A 275 2.83 -2.68 15.63
N VAL A 276 3.66 -1.85 15.02
CA VAL A 276 5.12 -1.86 15.17
C VAL A 276 5.59 -0.89 16.24
N ASP A 277 5.02 0.32 16.21
CA ASP A 277 5.33 1.37 17.18
C ASP A 277 4.06 2.14 17.56
N GLY A 278 4.03 2.66 18.77
CA GLY A 278 2.88 3.32 19.35
C GLY A 278 2.12 2.46 20.37
N THR A 279 1.03 3.01 20.89
CA THR A 279 0.21 2.32 21.90
C THR A 279 -1.09 1.83 21.29
N ALA A 280 -1.37 0.54 21.44
CA ALA A 280 -2.64 -0.04 21.03
C ALA A 280 -3.81 0.64 21.77
N GLY A 281 -4.88 0.91 21.05
CA GLY A 281 -6.13 1.41 21.60
C GLY A 281 -7.05 0.30 22.07
N GLU A 282 -8.37 0.54 21.95
CA GLU A 282 -9.39 -0.44 22.30
C GLU A 282 -9.31 -1.65 21.37
N ARG A 283 -9.45 -2.85 21.94
CA ARG A 283 -9.42 -4.12 21.22
C ARG A 283 -10.78 -4.83 21.34
N ASP A 284 -11.18 -5.50 20.30
CA ASP A 284 -12.40 -6.31 20.28
C ASP A 284 -12.23 -7.65 21.03
N ALA A 285 -13.26 -8.51 20.98
CA ALA A 285 -13.24 -9.82 21.63
C ALA A 285 -12.18 -10.79 21.08
N ARG A 286 -11.66 -10.55 19.86
CA ARG A 286 -10.54 -11.30 19.24
C ARG A 286 -9.17 -10.81 19.74
N GLY A 287 -9.15 -9.68 20.46
CA GLY A 287 -7.92 -9.06 20.95
C GLY A 287 -7.21 -8.19 19.90
N VAL A 288 -7.91 -7.76 18.85
CA VAL A 288 -7.39 -6.89 17.79
C VAL A 288 -8.07 -5.53 17.80
N GLU A 289 -7.38 -4.50 17.34
CA GLU A 289 -7.97 -3.19 17.06
C GLU A 289 -8.83 -3.27 15.79
N THR A 290 -9.92 -2.53 15.77
CA THR A 290 -10.81 -2.40 14.59
C THR A 290 -10.76 -1.01 13.97
N ASP A 291 -9.86 -0.16 14.46
CA ASP A 291 -9.61 1.19 14.00
C ASP A 291 -8.13 1.56 14.23
N LEU A 292 -7.39 1.89 13.17
CA LEU A 292 -5.98 2.28 13.26
C LEU A 292 -5.78 3.58 14.08
N LEU A 293 -6.81 4.40 14.22
CA LEU A 293 -6.81 5.64 15.01
C LEU A 293 -7.15 5.40 16.49
N SER A 294 -7.56 4.18 16.87
CA SER A 294 -7.95 3.86 18.24
C SER A 294 -6.85 4.25 19.23
N GLY A 295 -7.22 4.96 20.31
CA GLY A 295 -6.29 5.40 21.34
C GLY A 295 -5.45 6.65 21.00
N ILE A 296 -5.57 7.21 19.79
CA ILE A 296 -4.94 8.48 19.42
C ILE A 296 -5.84 9.63 19.90
N ASN A 297 -5.23 10.60 20.61
CA ASN A 297 -5.93 11.81 20.99
C ASN A 297 -5.91 12.82 19.83
N LEU A 298 -7.09 13.13 19.31
CA LEU A 298 -7.32 14.11 18.22
C LEU A 298 -7.97 15.41 18.74
N ALA A 299 -7.91 15.66 20.05
CA ALA A 299 -8.49 16.87 20.68
C ALA A 299 -7.47 18.00 20.81
#